data_9924d189e311e56a9c278899b0924f6b
#
_entry.id   9924d189e311e56a9c278899b0924f6b
#
_cell.length_a   1.000
_cell.length_b   1.000
_cell.length_c   1.000
_cell.angle_alpha   90.00
_cell.angle_beta   90.00
_cell.angle_gamma   90.00
#
_symmetry.space_group_name_H-M   'P 1'
#
loop_
_entity.id
_entity.type
_entity.pdbx_description
1 polymer ?
#
loop_
_entity_poly.entity_id
_entity_poly.type
_entity_poly.pdbx_seq_one_letter_code
_entity_poly.pdbx_strand_id
1 'polypeptide(L)'
;MNIADYYINGLPKIGTWRDMHIRIEGPAVDILQEIFLTIWNKTTKQNITGEVYFPERPAPADSTDGITVAIVDRTPKKDPRMLSHTYAMSIYAAKENVRIVNPYFVPTSSIRKALNHALEKGTKVEIMISSKSDIPFTPDASLYKVHKLMKRGADIYLYNGGFHHSKIMMVDETFCTVGTANLNSRSLRYDYETNAFIFNKEFTAQLDSVFQADTQHCTRLTPE
;
A
#
# COMPACT_ATOMS: atom_id res chain seq x y z
N MET A 1 3.13 6.43 7.52
CA MET A 1 3.32 7.87 7.80
C MET A 1 4.76 8.08 8.23
N ASN A 2 5.45 9.02 7.64
CA ASN A 2 6.80 9.38 8.08
C ASN A 2 6.72 10.36 9.25
N ILE A 3 7.77 10.43 10.05
CA ILE A 3 7.88 11.39 11.17
C ILE A 3 8.45 12.69 10.61
N ALA A 4 7.57 13.63 10.26
CA ALA A 4 7.94 14.95 9.76
C ALA A 4 6.77 15.93 9.95
N ASP A 5 7.08 17.20 10.18
CA ASP A 5 6.10 18.24 10.52
C ASP A 5 5.04 18.45 9.43
N TYR A 6 5.39 18.27 8.17
CA TYR A 6 4.46 18.45 7.05
C TYR A 6 3.37 17.36 6.98
N TYR A 7 3.53 16.23 7.67
CA TYR A 7 2.42 15.26 7.82
C TYR A 7 1.31 15.79 8.74
N ILE A 8 1.63 16.75 9.62
CA ILE A 8 0.68 17.38 10.52
C ILE A 8 0.20 18.73 9.94
N ASN A 9 1.14 19.55 9.51
CA ASN A 9 0.89 20.95 9.13
C ASN A 9 0.64 21.14 7.63
N GLY A 10 0.88 20.12 6.80
CA GLY A 10 0.88 20.25 5.36
C GLY A 10 2.05 21.07 4.82
N LEU A 11 2.00 21.34 3.50
CA LEU A 11 2.94 22.24 2.83
C LEU A 11 2.17 23.30 2.03
N PRO A 12 2.62 24.56 1.97
CA PRO A 12 1.88 25.67 1.34
C PRO A 12 1.44 25.40 -0.10
N LYS A 13 2.26 24.71 -0.91
CA LYS A 13 1.97 24.40 -2.31
C LYS A 13 1.16 23.12 -2.52
N ILE A 14 1.17 22.23 -1.54
CA ILE A 14 0.61 20.88 -1.66
C ILE A 14 -0.70 20.77 -0.87
N GLY A 15 -0.78 21.46 0.26
CA GLY A 15 -1.90 21.41 1.19
C GLY A 15 -1.67 20.36 2.27
N THR A 16 -2.77 19.80 2.76
CA THR A 16 -2.77 18.78 3.82
C THR A 16 -2.21 17.46 3.31
N TRP A 17 -1.59 16.71 4.23
CA TRP A 17 -1.15 15.33 4.00
C TRP A 17 -2.22 14.36 4.49
N ARG A 18 -2.73 13.52 3.58
CA ARG A 18 -3.64 12.43 3.90
C ARG A 18 -2.86 11.13 3.85
N ASP A 19 -2.67 10.46 4.99
CA ASP A 19 -1.99 9.17 5.03
C ASP A 19 -2.79 8.15 5.84
N MET A 20 -2.49 6.88 5.66
CA MET A 20 -3.12 5.78 6.38
C MET A 20 -2.11 5.11 7.32
N HIS A 21 -2.57 4.76 8.50
CA HIS A 21 -1.79 4.09 9.52
C HIS A 21 -2.59 2.92 10.09
N ILE A 22 -1.94 1.80 10.34
CA ILE A 22 -2.54 0.66 11.02
C ILE A 22 -1.81 0.38 12.33
N ARG A 23 -2.55 -0.07 13.32
CA ARG A 23 -2.02 -0.64 14.56
C ARG A 23 -2.06 -2.15 14.46
N ILE A 24 -0.95 -2.80 14.78
CA ILE A 24 -0.81 -4.25 14.79
C ILE A 24 -0.46 -4.69 16.22
N GLU A 25 -1.15 -5.67 16.72
CA GLU A 25 -0.89 -6.31 18.00
C GLU A 25 -0.74 -7.83 17.82
N GLY A 26 -0.07 -8.48 18.74
CA GLY A 26 0.14 -9.92 18.72
C GLY A 26 1.41 -10.38 17.99
N PRO A 27 1.49 -11.65 17.55
CA PRO A 27 2.74 -12.26 17.06
C PRO A 27 3.34 -11.59 15.81
N ALA A 28 2.52 -10.96 14.96
CA ALA A 28 3.02 -10.26 13.77
C ALA A 28 3.97 -9.08 14.11
N VAL A 29 3.91 -8.56 15.34
CA VAL A 29 4.83 -7.51 15.81
C VAL A 29 6.26 -8.01 15.91
N ASP A 30 6.48 -9.29 16.21
CA ASP A 30 7.82 -9.87 16.29
C ASP A 30 8.50 -9.89 14.92
N ILE A 31 7.75 -10.13 13.85
CA ILE A 31 8.26 -10.04 12.49
C ILE A 31 8.71 -8.61 12.17
N LEU A 32 7.94 -7.61 12.58
CA LEU A 32 8.32 -6.19 12.42
C LEU A 32 9.58 -5.85 13.25
N GLN A 33 9.70 -6.41 14.44
CA GLN A 33 10.87 -6.25 15.29
C GLN A 33 12.13 -6.89 14.66
N GLU A 34 12.03 -8.07 14.07
CA GLU A 34 13.12 -8.71 13.33
C GLU A 34 13.58 -7.87 12.13
N ILE A 35 12.64 -7.30 11.37
CA ILE A 35 12.93 -6.39 10.27
C ILE A 35 13.68 -5.16 10.79
N PHE A 36 13.19 -4.56 11.88
CA PHE A 36 13.82 -3.41 12.51
C PHE A 36 15.26 -3.73 12.95
N LEU A 37 15.46 -4.80 13.72
CA LEU A 37 16.78 -5.21 14.20
C LEU A 37 17.75 -5.52 13.05
N THR A 38 17.27 -6.14 11.99
CA THR A 38 18.07 -6.40 10.79
C THR A 38 18.60 -5.10 10.16
N ILE A 39 17.74 -4.10 10.03
CA ILE A 39 18.11 -2.79 9.46
C ILE A 39 19.00 -2.02 10.44
N TRP A 40 18.65 -2.03 11.72
CA TRP A 40 19.44 -1.37 12.78
C TRP A 40 20.87 -1.88 12.83
N ASN A 41 21.04 -3.21 12.95
CA ASN A 41 22.36 -3.84 13.02
C ASN A 41 23.21 -3.56 11.79
N LYS A 42 22.60 -3.61 10.62
CA LYS A 42 23.29 -3.26 9.37
C LYS A 42 23.73 -1.81 9.33
N THR A 43 22.92 -0.89 9.81
CA THR A 43 23.19 0.56 9.76
C THR A 43 24.22 0.98 10.81
N THR A 44 24.06 0.50 12.04
CA THR A 44 24.90 0.88 13.20
C THR A 44 26.18 0.04 13.33
N LYS A 45 26.28 -1.09 12.58
CA LYS A 45 27.33 -2.10 12.73
C LYS A 45 27.33 -2.78 14.11
N GLN A 46 26.24 -2.70 14.82
CA GLN A 46 26.01 -3.43 16.07
C GLN A 46 25.54 -4.85 15.76
N ASN A 47 25.56 -5.71 16.77
CA ASN A 47 25.00 -7.05 16.70
C ASN A 47 24.01 -7.21 17.85
N ILE A 48 22.94 -6.42 17.80
CA ILE A 48 21.86 -6.51 18.80
C ILE A 48 21.03 -7.74 18.48
N THR A 49 20.98 -8.66 19.44
CA THR A 49 20.24 -9.93 19.38
C THR A 49 19.76 -10.30 20.77
N GLY A 50 18.81 -11.25 20.84
CA GLY A 50 18.37 -11.85 22.11
C GLY A 50 16.89 -11.61 22.40
N GLU A 51 16.35 -12.48 23.26
CA GLU A 51 14.93 -12.53 23.65
C GLU A 51 14.43 -11.26 24.34
N VAL A 52 15.32 -10.48 24.92
CA VAL A 52 14.99 -9.19 25.56
C VAL A 52 14.30 -8.21 24.60
N TYR A 53 14.53 -8.35 23.31
CA TYR A 53 13.89 -7.52 22.27
C TYR A 53 12.56 -8.08 21.78
N PHE A 54 12.17 -9.27 22.26
CA PHE A 54 10.91 -9.96 21.92
C PHE A 54 10.17 -10.30 23.23
N PRO A 55 9.61 -9.27 23.90
CA PRO A 55 8.93 -9.49 25.17
C PRO A 55 7.73 -10.44 24.96
N GLU A 56 7.50 -11.32 25.93
CA GLU A 56 6.29 -12.14 25.93
C GLU A 56 5.06 -11.26 25.80
N ARG A 57 4.19 -11.62 24.88
CA ARG A 57 2.92 -10.96 24.69
C ARG A 57 1.82 -11.82 25.25
N PRO A 58 0.89 -11.25 26.03
CA PRO A 58 -0.28 -12.01 26.44
C PRO A 58 -0.99 -12.50 25.17
N ALA A 59 -1.36 -13.78 25.17
CA ALA A 59 -2.23 -14.29 24.13
C ALA A 59 -3.50 -13.43 24.10
N PRO A 60 -4.07 -13.13 22.91
CA PRO A 60 -5.36 -12.46 22.83
C PRO A 60 -6.36 -13.23 23.69
N ALA A 61 -7.17 -12.52 24.47
CA ALA A 61 -8.11 -13.11 25.42
C ALA A 61 -9.07 -14.10 24.75
N ASP A 62 -9.36 -13.94 23.46
CA ASP A 62 -10.08 -14.87 22.60
C ASP A 62 -9.22 -15.22 21.38
N SER A 63 -8.53 -16.35 21.46
CA SER A 63 -7.68 -16.86 20.37
C SER A 63 -8.45 -17.31 19.12
N THR A 64 -9.78 -17.28 19.15
CA THR A 64 -10.66 -17.64 18.04
C THR A 64 -10.91 -16.49 17.04
N ASP A 65 -10.68 -15.24 17.44
CA ASP A 65 -11.01 -14.05 16.64
C ASP A 65 -9.78 -13.35 16.06
N GLY A 66 -8.63 -14.03 16.04
CA GLY A 66 -7.38 -13.48 15.49
C GLY A 66 -7.48 -13.17 13.99
N ILE A 67 -7.03 -11.96 13.61
CA ILE A 67 -6.92 -11.56 12.21
C ILE A 67 -5.61 -12.14 11.64
N THR A 68 -5.70 -12.89 10.55
CA THR A 68 -4.50 -13.37 9.85
C THR A 68 -3.80 -12.23 9.14
N VAL A 69 -2.53 -12.01 9.50
CA VAL A 69 -1.69 -10.97 8.91
C VAL A 69 -0.39 -11.59 8.40
N ALA A 70 -0.06 -11.33 7.14
CA ALA A 70 1.24 -11.65 6.58
C ALA A 70 2.06 -10.35 6.44
N ILE A 71 3.19 -10.26 7.11
CA ILE A 71 4.15 -9.16 6.93
C ILE A 71 5.09 -9.55 5.79
N VAL A 72 5.08 -8.74 4.74
CA VAL A 72 5.96 -8.91 3.58
C VAL A 72 6.89 -7.73 3.50
N ASP A 73 8.15 -7.97 3.78
CA ASP A 73 9.21 -6.98 3.64
C ASP A 73 9.93 -7.09 2.31
N ARG A 74 10.54 -6.01 1.93
CA ARG A 74 11.46 -5.96 0.83
C ARG A 74 12.79 -5.37 1.28
N THR A 75 13.80 -6.22 1.27
CA THR A 75 15.19 -5.82 1.53
C THR A 75 15.97 -5.78 0.22
N PRO A 76 16.61 -4.65 -0.16
CA PRO A 76 17.47 -4.57 -1.34
C PRO A 76 18.52 -5.68 -1.35
N LYS A 77 18.67 -6.35 -2.48
CA LYS A 77 19.63 -7.46 -2.73
C LYS A 77 19.29 -8.81 -2.08
N LYS A 78 18.42 -8.88 -1.07
CA LYS A 78 18.09 -10.14 -0.40
C LYS A 78 16.90 -10.83 -1.08
N ASP A 79 15.82 -10.08 -1.28
CA ASP A 79 14.62 -10.58 -1.98
C ASP A 79 13.99 -9.49 -2.87
N PRO A 80 14.57 -9.24 -4.05
CA PRO A 80 14.23 -8.07 -4.86
C PRO A 80 12.84 -8.14 -5.50
N ARG A 81 12.13 -9.28 -5.43
CA ARG A 81 10.86 -9.48 -6.14
C ARG A 81 9.67 -9.85 -5.27
N MET A 82 9.88 -10.24 -4.02
CA MET A 82 8.81 -10.77 -3.15
C MET A 82 7.58 -9.86 -3.16
N LEU A 83 7.74 -8.63 -2.72
CA LEU A 83 6.62 -7.69 -2.60
C LEU A 83 5.93 -7.41 -3.95
N SER A 84 6.71 -7.27 -5.03
CA SER A 84 6.16 -7.09 -6.38
C SER A 84 5.37 -8.31 -6.87
N HIS A 85 5.82 -9.52 -6.54
CA HIS A 85 5.10 -10.75 -6.85
C HIS A 85 3.83 -10.88 -6.02
N THR A 86 3.91 -10.58 -4.71
CA THR A 86 2.73 -10.63 -3.84
C THR A 86 1.63 -9.70 -4.35
N TYR A 87 1.95 -8.46 -4.69
CA TYR A 87 0.99 -7.55 -5.31
C TYR A 87 0.41 -8.10 -6.63
N ALA A 88 1.27 -8.58 -7.52
CA ALA A 88 0.81 -9.10 -8.81
C ALA A 88 -0.09 -10.33 -8.65
N MET A 89 0.29 -11.27 -7.79
CA MET A 89 -0.51 -12.48 -7.51
C MET A 89 -1.85 -12.14 -6.86
N SER A 90 -1.88 -11.20 -5.93
CA SER A 90 -3.11 -10.71 -5.33
C SER A 90 -4.08 -10.16 -6.38
N ILE A 91 -3.58 -9.35 -7.32
CA ILE A 91 -4.39 -8.79 -8.41
C ILE A 91 -4.83 -9.90 -9.39
N TYR A 92 -3.98 -10.87 -9.72
CA TYR A 92 -4.35 -12.01 -10.57
C TYR A 92 -5.43 -12.88 -9.95
N ALA A 93 -5.42 -13.03 -8.62
CA ALA A 93 -6.40 -13.83 -7.88
C ALA A 93 -7.76 -13.14 -7.74
N ALA A 94 -7.84 -11.83 -7.98
CA ALA A 94 -9.07 -11.05 -7.86
C ALA A 94 -10.17 -11.58 -8.79
N LYS A 95 -11.38 -11.68 -8.26
CA LYS A 95 -12.57 -12.16 -8.98
C LYS A 95 -13.57 -11.04 -9.25
N GLU A 96 -13.77 -10.17 -8.27
CA GLU A 96 -14.82 -9.14 -8.28
C GLU A 96 -14.24 -7.74 -8.43
N ASN A 97 -13.33 -7.36 -7.54
CA ASN A 97 -12.79 -6.01 -7.55
C ASN A 97 -11.36 -5.89 -7.02
N VAL A 98 -10.66 -4.87 -7.52
CA VAL A 98 -9.37 -4.40 -7.01
C VAL A 98 -9.45 -2.89 -6.81
N ARG A 99 -9.25 -2.40 -5.59
CA ARG A 99 -9.16 -0.98 -5.27
C ARG A 99 -7.76 -0.62 -4.81
N ILE A 100 -7.20 0.43 -5.37
CA ILE A 100 -5.83 0.86 -5.10
C ILE A 100 -5.81 2.35 -4.76
N VAL A 101 -5.13 2.70 -3.67
CA VAL A 101 -4.72 4.08 -3.37
C VAL A 101 -3.20 4.14 -3.37
N ASN A 102 -2.63 4.96 -4.23
CA ASN A 102 -1.16 5.08 -4.31
C ASN A 102 -0.72 6.43 -4.88
N PRO A 103 0.15 7.19 -4.17
CA PRO A 103 0.56 8.54 -4.58
C PRO A 103 1.47 8.54 -5.82
N TYR A 104 2.32 7.52 -5.97
CA TYR A 104 3.31 7.45 -7.05
C TYR A 104 3.08 6.21 -7.90
N PHE A 105 1.92 6.19 -8.55
CA PHE A 105 1.43 5.05 -9.32
C PHE A 105 2.09 4.96 -10.70
N VAL A 106 3.25 4.32 -10.74
CA VAL A 106 3.99 4.00 -11.98
C VAL A 106 4.28 2.49 -12.00
N PRO A 107 3.25 1.63 -12.20
CA PRO A 107 3.35 0.20 -11.94
C PRO A 107 4.39 -0.48 -12.81
N THR A 108 5.10 -1.44 -12.19
CA THR A 108 6.02 -2.34 -12.88
C THR A 108 5.30 -3.18 -13.93
N SER A 109 6.07 -3.81 -14.83
CA SER A 109 5.48 -4.65 -15.87
C SER A 109 4.63 -5.80 -15.33
N SER A 110 5.02 -6.41 -14.20
CA SER A 110 4.28 -7.49 -13.55
C SER A 110 2.91 -7.01 -13.04
N ILE A 111 2.89 -5.90 -12.30
CA ILE A 111 1.65 -5.32 -11.76
C ILE A 111 0.75 -4.83 -12.91
N ARG A 112 1.32 -4.18 -13.92
CA ARG A 112 0.55 -3.74 -15.09
C ARG A 112 -0.09 -4.90 -15.84
N LYS A 113 0.64 -6.02 -16.01
CA LYS A 113 0.08 -7.24 -16.62
C LYS A 113 -1.05 -7.82 -15.79
N ALA A 114 -0.90 -7.86 -14.46
CA ALA A 114 -1.94 -8.33 -13.56
C ALA A 114 -3.21 -7.47 -13.62
N LEU A 115 -3.06 -6.13 -13.61
CA LEU A 115 -4.19 -5.20 -13.75
C LEU A 115 -4.89 -5.33 -15.10
N ASN A 116 -4.13 -5.45 -16.20
CA ASN A 116 -4.72 -5.68 -17.52
C ASN A 116 -5.51 -6.98 -17.57
N HIS A 117 -4.96 -8.06 -17.01
CA HIS A 117 -5.64 -9.36 -16.94
C HIS A 117 -6.93 -9.29 -16.11
N ALA A 118 -6.89 -8.60 -14.95
CA ALA A 118 -8.08 -8.39 -14.12
C ALA A 118 -9.19 -7.67 -14.93
N LEU A 119 -8.84 -6.57 -15.61
CA LEU A 119 -9.77 -5.85 -16.48
C LEU A 119 -10.33 -6.70 -17.63
N GLU A 120 -9.47 -7.50 -18.28
CA GLU A 120 -9.87 -8.41 -19.36
C GLU A 120 -10.85 -9.51 -18.90
N LYS A 121 -10.75 -9.91 -17.62
CA LYS A 121 -11.69 -10.85 -16.98
C LYS A 121 -12.99 -10.20 -16.50
N GLY A 122 -13.13 -8.89 -16.59
CA GLY A 122 -14.28 -8.16 -16.09
C GLY A 122 -14.21 -7.81 -14.60
N THR A 123 -13.06 -8.01 -13.93
CA THR A 123 -12.83 -7.55 -12.56
C THR A 123 -12.87 -6.03 -12.53
N LYS A 124 -13.65 -5.46 -11.61
CA LYS A 124 -13.71 -3.99 -11.43
C LYS A 124 -12.38 -3.49 -10.84
N VAL A 125 -11.72 -2.56 -11.52
CA VAL A 125 -10.47 -1.96 -11.05
C VAL A 125 -10.68 -0.48 -10.81
N GLU A 126 -10.47 -0.05 -9.57
CA GLU A 126 -10.61 1.35 -9.12
C GLU A 126 -9.27 1.83 -8.59
N ILE A 127 -8.78 2.95 -9.10
CA ILE A 127 -7.45 3.48 -8.71
C ILE A 127 -7.59 4.95 -8.32
N MET A 128 -7.17 5.25 -7.10
CA MET A 128 -7.07 6.63 -6.60
C MET A 128 -5.61 7.06 -6.58
N ILE A 129 -5.33 8.15 -7.28
CA ILE A 129 -4.03 8.83 -7.29
C ILE A 129 -4.19 10.25 -6.78
N SER A 130 -3.11 10.88 -6.36
CA SER A 130 -3.13 12.28 -5.91
C SER A 130 -2.91 13.25 -7.05
N SER A 131 -3.67 14.36 -7.08
CA SER A 131 -3.49 15.45 -8.05
C SER A 131 -2.24 16.28 -7.77
N LYS A 132 -1.76 16.27 -6.52
CA LYS A 132 -0.57 16.99 -6.07
C LYS A 132 0.48 15.99 -5.61
N SER A 133 1.75 16.41 -5.60
CA SER A 133 2.85 15.58 -5.11
C SER A 133 3.99 16.48 -4.61
N ASP A 134 4.73 15.96 -3.64
CA ASP A 134 6.00 16.52 -3.16
C ASP A 134 7.16 16.26 -4.13
N ILE A 135 6.99 15.33 -5.08
CA ILE A 135 7.98 15.03 -6.11
C ILE A 135 7.46 15.55 -7.46
N PRO A 136 8.16 16.50 -8.08
CA PRO A 136 7.81 17.02 -9.41
C PRO A 136 7.66 15.89 -10.45
N PHE A 137 6.81 16.09 -11.46
CA PHE A 137 6.54 15.15 -12.57
C PHE A 137 5.89 13.81 -12.20
N THR A 138 5.79 13.47 -10.91
CA THR A 138 5.14 12.20 -10.52
C THR A 138 3.63 12.20 -10.77
N PRO A 139 2.87 13.30 -10.59
CA PRO A 139 1.47 13.35 -11.00
C PRO A 139 1.28 13.05 -12.48
N ASP A 140 2.08 13.68 -13.36
CA ASP A 140 1.98 13.50 -14.82
C ASP A 140 2.31 12.05 -15.22
N ALA A 141 3.36 11.49 -14.62
CA ALA A 141 3.73 10.10 -14.85
C ALA A 141 2.63 9.12 -14.40
N SER A 142 2.00 9.39 -13.26
CA SER A 142 0.86 8.61 -12.75
C SER A 142 -0.35 8.75 -13.65
N LEU A 143 -0.72 9.97 -14.03
CA LEU A 143 -1.82 10.26 -14.98
C LEU A 143 -1.63 9.51 -16.29
N TYR A 144 -0.45 9.56 -16.89
CA TYR A 144 -0.14 8.79 -18.11
C TYR A 144 -0.36 7.28 -17.94
N LYS A 145 -0.01 6.71 -16.78
CA LYS A 145 -0.20 5.28 -16.53
C LYS A 145 -1.65 4.90 -16.29
N VAL A 146 -2.36 5.67 -15.46
CA VAL A 146 -3.77 5.39 -15.18
C VAL A 146 -4.66 5.63 -16.42
N HIS A 147 -4.32 6.60 -17.27
CA HIS A 147 -5.04 6.83 -18.52
C HIS A 147 -5.03 5.58 -19.44
N LYS A 148 -3.92 4.83 -19.48
CA LYS A 148 -3.85 3.57 -20.22
C LYS A 148 -4.75 2.48 -19.63
N LEU A 149 -4.90 2.44 -18.31
CA LEU A 149 -5.80 1.50 -17.63
C LEU A 149 -7.26 1.93 -17.76
N MET A 150 -7.53 3.24 -17.71
CA MET A 150 -8.85 3.82 -17.93
C MET A 150 -9.41 3.46 -19.32
N LYS A 151 -8.58 3.52 -20.37
CA LYS A 151 -8.96 3.06 -21.73
C LYS A 151 -9.28 1.57 -21.81
N ARG A 152 -8.96 0.80 -20.78
CA ARG A 152 -9.27 -0.62 -20.62
C ARG A 152 -10.41 -0.89 -19.65
N GLY A 153 -11.05 0.17 -19.14
CA GLY A 153 -12.21 0.07 -18.26
C GLY A 153 -11.93 0.26 -16.76
N ALA A 154 -10.74 0.69 -16.36
CA ALA A 154 -10.49 1.04 -14.96
C ALA A 154 -11.15 2.39 -14.59
N ASP A 155 -11.74 2.47 -13.40
CA ASP A 155 -12.23 3.70 -12.81
C ASP A 155 -11.08 4.45 -12.12
N ILE A 156 -10.87 5.70 -12.48
CA ILE A 156 -9.77 6.51 -11.98
C ILE A 156 -10.30 7.71 -11.19
N TYR A 157 -9.81 7.84 -9.96
CA TYR A 157 -10.12 8.90 -9.02
C TYR A 157 -8.89 9.77 -8.78
N LEU A 158 -8.99 11.05 -9.10
CA LEU A 158 -7.94 12.04 -8.87
C LEU A 158 -8.26 12.81 -7.59
N TYR A 159 -7.54 12.51 -6.51
CA TYR A 159 -7.76 13.11 -5.20
C TYR A 159 -7.27 14.56 -5.16
N ASN A 160 -8.14 15.50 -4.76
CA ASN A 160 -7.90 16.93 -4.75
C ASN A 160 -7.80 17.54 -3.35
N GLY A 161 -8.08 16.77 -2.28
CA GLY A 161 -8.09 17.25 -0.90
C GLY A 161 -6.71 17.51 -0.29
N GLY A 162 -5.67 17.60 -1.10
CA GLY A 162 -4.27 17.73 -0.69
C GLY A 162 -3.41 16.62 -1.29
N PHE A 163 -2.44 16.10 -0.54
CA PHE A 163 -1.61 14.98 -0.98
C PHE A 163 -2.02 13.69 -0.28
N HIS A 164 -2.60 12.77 -1.04
CA HIS A 164 -2.99 11.46 -0.53
C HIS A 164 -1.80 10.50 -0.58
N HIS A 165 -1.10 10.34 0.54
CA HIS A 165 0.16 9.59 0.60
C HIS A 165 -0.01 8.11 1.00
N SER A 166 -1.24 7.61 1.14
CA SER A 166 -1.51 6.22 1.52
C SER A 166 -1.11 5.22 0.44
N LYS A 167 -0.72 4.02 0.86
CA LYS A 167 -0.40 2.89 0.00
C LYS A 167 -1.25 1.71 0.43
N ILE A 168 -2.38 1.56 -0.24
CA ILE A 168 -3.43 0.61 0.09
C ILE A 168 -3.83 -0.15 -1.17
N MET A 169 -4.11 -1.43 -1.02
CA MET A 169 -4.85 -2.21 -2.00
C MET A 169 -5.87 -3.08 -1.28
N MET A 170 -7.05 -3.17 -1.83
CA MET A 170 -8.13 -4.04 -1.37
C MET A 170 -8.53 -4.96 -2.52
N VAL A 171 -8.84 -6.21 -2.22
CA VAL A 171 -9.22 -7.22 -3.21
C VAL A 171 -10.43 -8.01 -2.71
N ASP A 172 -11.50 -8.05 -3.52
CA ASP A 172 -12.71 -8.87 -3.34
C ASP A 172 -13.35 -8.76 -1.95
N GLU A 173 -13.19 -7.62 -1.28
CA GLU A 173 -13.67 -7.43 0.10
C GLU A 173 -13.17 -8.48 1.10
N THR A 174 -12.19 -9.31 0.71
CA THR A 174 -11.71 -10.43 1.49
C THR A 174 -10.37 -10.16 2.16
N PHE A 175 -9.51 -9.39 1.50
CA PHE A 175 -8.24 -8.99 2.07
C PHE A 175 -7.79 -7.62 1.58
N CYS A 176 -6.89 -7.03 2.33
CA CYS A 176 -6.29 -5.75 1.98
C CYS A 176 -4.79 -5.74 2.33
N THR A 177 -4.07 -4.76 1.79
CA THR A 177 -2.71 -4.46 2.22
C THR A 177 -2.55 -2.98 2.52
N VAL A 178 -1.87 -2.70 3.62
CA VAL A 178 -1.46 -1.35 4.03
C VAL A 178 0.03 -1.39 4.35
N GLY A 179 0.78 -0.41 3.87
CA GLY A 179 2.21 -0.38 4.12
C GLY A 179 2.93 0.80 3.51
N THR A 180 4.23 0.62 3.27
CA THR A 180 5.11 1.69 2.80
C THR A 180 5.32 1.69 1.29
N ALA A 181 5.02 0.57 0.59
CA ALA A 181 5.40 0.37 -0.79
C ALA A 181 4.55 1.16 -1.79
N ASN A 182 5.20 2.02 -2.54
CA ASN A 182 4.60 2.61 -3.72
C ASN A 182 4.63 1.62 -4.89
N LEU A 183 3.58 1.65 -5.71
CA LEU A 183 3.49 0.81 -6.90
C LEU A 183 4.35 1.37 -8.06
N ASN A 184 5.66 1.47 -7.81
CA ASN A 184 6.63 1.91 -8.80
C ASN A 184 7.92 1.09 -8.71
N SER A 185 8.79 1.27 -9.71
CA SER A 185 10.04 0.51 -9.80
C SER A 185 11.02 0.83 -8.67
N ARG A 186 11.00 2.05 -8.14
CA ARG A 186 11.91 2.45 -7.06
C ARG A 186 11.57 1.67 -5.78
N SER A 187 10.35 1.80 -5.29
CA SER A 187 9.88 1.08 -4.10
C SER A 187 10.02 -0.44 -4.26
N LEU A 188 9.58 -0.97 -5.40
CA LEU A 188 9.49 -2.41 -5.58
C LEU A 188 10.82 -3.09 -5.98
N ARG A 189 11.92 -2.33 -6.19
CA ARG A 189 13.22 -2.89 -6.58
C ARG A 189 14.41 -2.40 -5.78
N TYR A 190 14.34 -1.20 -5.21
CA TYR A 190 15.53 -0.53 -4.66
C TYR A 190 15.38 -0.09 -3.21
N ASP A 191 14.18 0.31 -2.76
CA ASP A 191 13.97 0.81 -1.41
C ASP A 191 13.68 -0.35 -0.42
N TYR A 192 13.86 -0.13 0.87
CA TYR A 192 13.33 -0.96 1.95
C TYR A 192 11.84 -0.66 2.09
N GLU A 193 11.02 -1.68 2.01
CA GLU A 193 9.58 -1.53 2.11
C GLU A 193 8.99 -2.64 2.96
N THR A 194 7.91 -2.34 3.68
CA THR A 194 7.19 -3.32 4.48
C THR A 194 5.70 -3.11 4.33
N ASN A 195 4.98 -4.17 4.02
CA ASN A 195 3.53 -4.18 3.92
C ASN A 195 2.93 -5.28 4.79
N ALA A 196 1.82 -4.96 5.44
CA ALA A 196 0.93 -5.94 6.03
C ALA A 196 -0.14 -6.34 5.01
N PHE A 197 -0.28 -7.64 4.76
CA PHE A 197 -1.38 -8.24 4.01
C PHE A 197 -2.34 -8.85 5.03
N ILE A 198 -3.55 -8.33 5.10
CA ILE A 198 -4.52 -8.58 6.16
C ILE A 198 -5.70 -9.31 5.57
N PHE A 199 -5.95 -10.53 6.04
CA PHE A 199 -7.01 -11.41 5.57
C PHE A 199 -8.20 -11.36 6.54
N ASN A 200 -9.04 -10.33 6.37
CA ASN A 200 -10.24 -10.13 7.19
C ASN A 200 -11.24 -9.25 6.44
N LYS A 201 -12.47 -9.73 6.31
CA LYS A 201 -13.55 -9.03 5.58
C LYS A 201 -13.96 -7.72 6.26
N GLU A 202 -14.13 -7.74 7.57
CA GLU A 202 -14.61 -6.57 8.33
C GLU A 202 -13.56 -5.44 8.27
N PHE A 203 -12.30 -5.79 8.43
CA PHE A 203 -11.21 -4.81 8.31
C PHE A 203 -11.11 -4.28 6.89
N THR A 204 -11.27 -5.13 5.86
CA THR A 204 -11.27 -4.70 4.46
C THR A 204 -12.45 -3.78 4.17
N ALA A 205 -13.64 -4.08 4.71
CA ALA A 205 -14.82 -3.23 4.58
C ALA A 205 -14.65 -1.85 5.27
N GLN A 206 -13.93 -1.79 6.40
CA GLN A 206 -13.58 -0.51 7.02
C GLN A 206 -12.71 0.34 6.10
N LEU A 207 -11.68 -0.26 5.47
CA LEU A 207 -10.84 0.44 4.50
C LEU A 207 -11.62 0.84 3.24
N ASP A 208 -12.56 0.02 2.79
CA ASP A 208 -13.44 0.37 1.68
C ASP A 208 -14.31 1.58 2.02
N SER A 209 -14.87 1.62 3.22
CA SER A 209 -15.65 2.79 3.68
C SER A 209 -14.81 4.06 3.67
N VAL A 210 -13.53 3.97 4.04
CA VAL A 210 -12.58 5.10 3.96
C VAL A 210 -12.30 5.47 2.50
N PHE A 211 -12.10 4.50 1.61
CA PHE A 211 -11.92 4.75 0.18
C PHE A 211 -13.13 5.48 -0.41
N GLN A 212 -14.34 5.03 -0.11
CA GLN A 212 -15.58 5.66 -0.58
C GLN A 212 -15.72 7.10 -0.04
N ALA A 213 -15.38 7.33 1.22
CA ALA A 213 -15.38 8.69 1.78
C ALA A 213 -14.36 9.59 1.07
N ASP A 214 -13.16 9.08 0.79
CA ASP A 214 -12.12 9.83 0.09
C ASP A 214 -12.52 10.14 -1.38
N THR A 215 -13.39 9.33 -2.02
CA THR A 215 -13.91 9.64 -3.39
C THR A 215 -14.70 10.93 -3.45
N GLN A 216 -15.30 11.38 -2.35
CA GLN A 216 -16.00 12.66 -2.28
C GLN A 216 -15.07 13.88 -2.51
N HIS A 217 -13.77 13.67 -2.31
CA HIS A 217 -12.72 14.66 -2.54
C HIS A 217 -11.98 14.45 -3.87
N CYS A 218 -12.51 13.58 -4.75
CA CYS A 218 -11.90 13.24 -6.01
C CYS A 218 -12.67 13.79 -7.22
N THR A 219 -11.92 14.04 -8.29
CA THR A 219 -12.49 14.09 -9.64
C THR A 219 -12.38 12.70 -10.26
N ARG A 220 -13.51 12.10 -10.65
CA ARG A 220 -13.51 10.88 -11.45
C ARG A 220 -13.12 11.24 -12.88
N LEU A 221 -12.04 10.65 -13.37
CA LEU A 221 -11.60 10.89 -14.75
C LEU A 221 -12.47 10.08 -15.73
N THR A 222 -12.75 10.69 -16.88
CA THR A 222 -13.49 10.06 -17.98
C THR A 222 -12.58 9.90 -19.19
N PRO A 223 -12.70 8.80 -19.96
CA PRO A 223 -12.04 8.70 -21.25
C PRO A 223 -12.56 9.82 -22.18
N GLU A 224 -11.66 10.61 -22.71
CA GLU A 224 -11.96 11.48 -23.86
C GLU A 224 -11.87 10.69 -25.16
#